data_5363c10e756b76d678528a102e27cabc
#
_entry.id   5363c10e756b76d678528a102e27cabc
#
_cell.length_a   1.000
_cell.length_b   1.000
_cell.length_c   1.000
_cell.angle_alpha   90.00
_cell.angle_beta   90.00
_cell.angle_gamma   90.00
#
_symmetry.space_group_name_H-M   'P 1'
#
loop_
_entity.id
_entity.type
_entity.pdbx_description
1 polymer ?
#
loop_
_entity_poly.entity_id
_entity_poly.type
_entity_poly.pdbx_seq_one_letter_code
_entity_poly.pdbx_strand_id
1 'polypeptide(L)'
;MQIDGHTRLAAVVANPIKHSISPFIHNSAFEKTQVNGVYVAWEIPESDLAETVENIRRYNMFGINLSMPYKEAVIPFLDEISPAAQLIGAVNTVVNRDGHLIGHNTDGFGFFASLKDFSPRDAHLMILGAGGAAKAIVTQAVLDGAKKVSVYVRPQSLDKAKESFKSLLEQATCHLEFHALNDLEYFQEELGQADLLVNATSVGMDGESLPIPTDTKFPKGLLVADIIYQPFETPFLALARKQGIEAVNGIGMLLHQAAGAFKLWTGKDMPTDAIWQELENIYNS
;
A
#
# COMPACT_ATOMS: atom_id res chain seq x y z
N MET A 1 -9.68 -5.77 25.96
CA MET A 1 -9.02 -4.47 26.22
C MET A 1 -9.88 -3.62 27.15
N GLN A 2 -9.31 -2.97 28.17
CA GLN A 2 -10.03 -2.04 29.05
C GLN A 2 -9.66 -0.61 28.65
N ILE A 3 -10.67 0.24 28.37
CA ILE A 3 -10.50 1.67 28.06
C ILE A 3 -10.55 2.46 29.37
N ASP A 4 -9.57 3.32 29.62
CA ASP A 4 -9.43 4.17 30.81
C ASP A 4 -8.90 5.56 30.45
N GLY A 5 -8.61 6.42 31.45
CA GLY A 5 -8.09 7.77 31.25
C GLY A 5 -6.69 7.88 30.67
N HIS A 6 -5.98 6.77 30.51
CA HIS A 6 -4.64 6.69 29.90
C HIS A 6 -4.68 6.13 28.48
N THR A 7 -5.86 5.70 27.99
CA THR A 7 -6.00 5.12 26.65
C THR A 7 -5.72 6.18 25.59
N ARG A 8 -4.71 5.91 24.73
CA ARG A 8 -4.39 6.78 23.61
C ARG A 8 -5.14 6.37 22.36
N LEU A 9 -5.48 7.34 21.54
CA LEU A 9 -6.26 7.17 20.33
C LEU A 9 -5.37 7.11 19.09
N ALA A 10 -5.73 6.25 18.13
CA ALA A 10 -5.31 6.32 16.74
C ALA A 10 -6.54 6.18 15.83
N ALA A 11 -6.43 6.59 14.59
CA ALA A 11 -7.55 6.52 13.65
C ALA A 11 -7.09 6.31 12.21
N VAL A 12 -8.01 5.83 11.34
CA VAL A 12 -7.92 6.03 9.90
C VAL A 12 -8.89 7.13 9.48
N VAL A 13 -8.43 8.01 8.60
CA VAL A 13 -9.20 9.14 8.07
C VAL A 13 -9.30 9.04 6.56
N ALA A 14 -10.50 9.02 6.04
CA ALA A 14 -10.77 9.01 4.59
C ALA A 14 -12.22 9.43 4.29
N ASN A 15 -12.57 9.46 3.01
CA ASN A 15 -13.95 9.70 2.57
C ASN A 15 -14.20 9.00 1.21
N PRO A 16 -14.98 7.88 1.21
CA PRO A 16 -15.60 7.16 2.32
C PRO A 16 -14.63 6.25 3.09
N ILE A 17 -14.99 5.82 4.33
CA ILE A 17 -14.13 4.94 5.15
C ILE A 17 -14.88 3.85 5.93
N LYS A 18 -16.20 3.84 5.94
CA LYS A 18 -17.02 2.92 6.77
C LYS A 18 -16.75 1.44 6.53
N HIS A 19 -16.23 1.08 5.37
CA HIS A 19 -15.88 -0.31 4.99
C HIS A 19 -14.49 -0.75 5.44
N SER A 20 -13.72 0.13 6.10
CA SER A 20 -12.33 -0.15 6.47
C SER A 20 -12.23 -1.25 7.53
N ILE A 21 -11.36 -2.23 7.29
CA ILE A 21 -11.00 -3.28 8.25
C ILE A 21 -9.84 -2.85 9.18
N SER A 22 -9.22 -1.68 8.95
CA SER A 22 -8.10 -1.20 9.76
C SER A 22 -8.41 -1.11 11.26
N PRO A 23 -9.63 -0.71 11.71
CA PRO A 23 -9.97 -0.73 13.12
C PRO A 23 -9.89 -2.13 13.75
N PHE A 24 -10.30 -3.17 13.03
CA PHE A 24 -10.15 -4.55 13.50
C PHE A 24 -8.68 -4.92 13.68
N ILE A 25 -7.85 -4.68 12.64
CA ILE A 25 -6.41 -5.01 12.65
C ILE A 25 -5.68 -4.33 13.81
N HIS A 26 -5.85 -3.01 13.96
CA HIS A 26 -5.14 -2.25 14.98
C HIS A 26 -5.63 -2.52 16.40
N ASN A 27 -6.94 -2.71 16.61
CA ASN A 27 -7.46 -3.02 17.94
C ASN A 27 -7.05 -4.43 18.39
N SER A 28 -7.03 -5.42 17.48
CA SER A 28 -6.45 -6.73 17.76
C SER A 28 -4.96 -6.61 18.14
N ALA A 29 -4.20 -5.77 17.43
CA ALA A 29 -2.80 -5.51 17.75
C ALA A 29 -2.62 -4.86 19.13
N PHE A 30 -3.39 -3.82 19.46
CA PHE A 30 -3.35 -3.18 20.78
C PHE A 30 -3.64 -4.18 21.90
N GLU A 31 -4.64 -5.02 21.74
CA GLU A 31 -4.98 -6.05 22.73
C GLU A 31 -3.89 -7.09 22.91
N LYS A 32 -3.40 -7.68 21.81
CA LYS A 32 -2.37 -8.73 21.86
C LYS A 32 -1.02 -8.23 22.37
N THR A 33 -0.67 -6.97 22.12
CA THR A 33 0.59 -6.38 22.57
C THR A 33 0.50 -5.69 23.93
N GLN A 34 -0.69 -5.64 24.54
CA GLN A 34 -0.97 -4.96 25.80
C GLN A 34 -0.57 -3.46 25.74
N VAL A 35 -0.78 -2.82 24.59
CA VAL A 35 -0.65 -1.36 24.46
C VAL A 35 -2.02 -0.75 24.76
N ASN A 36 -2.06 0.20 25.70
CA ASN A 36 -3.31 0.89 26.05
C ASN A 36 -3.67 1.91 24.97
N GLY A 37 -4.31 1.45 23.92
CA GLY A 37 -4.69 2.23 22.74
C GLY A 37 -5.99 1.75 22.13
N VAL A 38 -6.67 2.62 21.42
CA VAL A 38 -7.87 2.32 20.65
C VAL A 38 -7.77 2.93 19.26
N TYR A 39 -8.29 2.21 18.27
CA TYR A 39 -8.28 2.65 16.88
C TYR A 39 -9.70 2.74 16.32
N VAL A 40 -10.00 3.83 15.64
CA VAL A 40 -11.31 4.12 15.06
C VAL A 40 -11.20 4.53 13.58
N ALA A 41 -12.32 4.59 12.88
CA ALA A 41 -12.42 5.11 11.52
C ALA A 41 -13.23 6.41 11.52
N TRP A 42 -12.69 7.46 10.92
CA TRP A 42 -13.33 8.75 10.79
C TRP A 42 -13.55 9.12 9.34
N GLU A 43 -14.80 9.33 8.98
CA GLU A 43 -15.18 9.92 7.71
C GLU A 43 -15.36 11.41 7.89
N ILE A 44 -14.54 12.19 7.23
CA ILE A 44 -14.55 13.64 7.32
C ILE A 44 -14.68 14.30 5.94
N PRO A 45 -15.24 15.49 5.81
CA PRO A 45 -15.09 16.29 4.60
C PRO A 45 -13.67 16.87 4.50
N GLU A 46 -13.24 17.26 3.30
CA GLU A 46 -11.90 17.82 3.07
C GLU A 46 -11.64 19.10 3.88
N SER A 47 -12.68 19.91 4.12
CA SER A 47 -12.61 21.13 4.94
C SER A 47 -12.11 20.90 6.36
N ASP A 48 -12.29 19.68 6.90
CA ASP A 48 -12.00 19.38 8.30
C ASP A 48 -10.63 18.72 8.49
N LEU A 49 -9.88 18.51 7.39
CA LEU A 49 -8.58 17.84 7.44
C LEU A 49 -7.57 18.57 8.33
N ALA A 50 -7.46 19.90 8.19
CA ALA A 50 -6.52 20.69 8.97
C ALA A 50 -6.82 20.62 10.49
N GLU A 51 -8.08 20.72 10.88
CA GLU A 51 -8.49 20.60 12.28
C GLU A 51 -8.28 19.17 12.80
N THR A 52 -8.57 18.17 11.97
CA THR A 52 -8.34 16.75 12.30
C THR A 52 -6.86 16.49 12.60
N VAL A 53 -5.95 17.04 11.80
CA VAL A 53 -4.50 16.93 12.02
C VAL A 53 -4.07 17.67 13.30
N GLU A 54 -4.59 18.86 13.56
CA GLU A 54 -4.29 19.60 14.78
C GLU A 54 -4.78 18.87 16.04
N ASN A 55 -5.89 18.16 15.95
CA ASN A 55 -6.44 17.36 17.04
C ASN A 55 -5.51 16.19 17.45
N ILE A 56 -4.61 15.72 16.58
CA ILE A 56 -3.59 14.74 16.93
C ILE A 56 -2.70 15.28 18.07
N ARG A 57 -2.28 16.53 17.97
CA ARG A 57 -1.50 17.22 19.01
C ARG A 57 -2.32 17.46 20.27
N ARG A 58 -3.50 18.07 20.08
CA ARG A 58 -4.40 18.50 21.16
C ARG A 58 -4.81 17.38 22.09
N TYR A 59 -5.09 16.19 21.52
CA TYR A 59 -5.52 15.01 22.28
C TYR A 59 -4.40 14.00 22.54
N ASN A 60 -3.17 14.36 22.27
CA ASN A 60 -2.00 13.48 22.43
C ASN A 60 -2.22 12.08 21.81
N MET A 61 -2.78 12.03 20.61
CA MET A 61 -3.00 10.78 19.89
C MET A 61 -1.67 10.12 19.51
N PHE A 62 -1.68 8.80 19.25
CA PHE A 62 -0.52 8.15 18.61
C PHE A 62 -0.24 8.76 17.23
N GLY A 63 -1.29 9.00 16.46
CA GLY A 63 -1.29 9.52 15.13
C GLY A 63 -2.54 9.07 14.36
N ILE A 64 -2.50 9.21 13.05
CA ILE A 64 -3.57 8.74 12.15
C ILE A 64 -3.00 8.05 10.93
N ASN A 65 -3.76 7.09 10.38
CA ASN A 65 -3.60 6.69 8.99
C ASN A 65 -4.49 7.54 8.08
N LEU A 66 -4.08 7.67 6.85
CA LEU A 66 -4.79 8.41 5.81
C LEU A 66 -5.03 7.50 4.60
N SER A 67 -6.26 7.54 4.07
CA SER A 67 -6.60 6.95 2.79
C SER A 67 -7.13 8.04 1.86
N MET A 68 -7.70 7.63 0.72
CA MET A 68 -8.21 8.60 -0.26
C MET A 68 -9.30 9.49 0.35
N PRO A 69 -9.31 10.80 0.04
CA PRO A 69 -8.39 11.52 -0.86
C PRO A 69 -7.21 12.21 -0.15
N TYR A 70 -6.94 11.94 1.13
CA TYR A 70 -6.15 12.80 2.04
C TYR A 70 -4.64 12.55 2.05
N LYS A 71 -4.13 11.51 1.39
CA LYS A 71 -2.69 11.13 1.45
C LYS A 71 -1.73 12.23 0.98
N GLU A 72 -2.13 13.04 -0.01
CA GLU A 72 -1.36 14.18 -0.50
C GLU A 72 -1.75 15.47 0.23
N ALA A 73 -3.05 15.65 0.45
CA ALA A 73 -3.60 16.87 1.05
C ALA A 73 -3.13 17.12 2.50
N VAL A 74 -2.69 16.09 3.22
CA VAL A 74 -2.23 16.21 4.62
C VAL A 74 -0.84 16.86 4.74
N ILE A 75 0.00 16.75 3.70
CA ILE A 75 1.42 17.16 3.75
C ILE A 75 1.63 18.59 4.27
N PRO A 76 0.86 19.61 3.85
CA PRO A 76 1.05 20.99 4.32
C PRO A 76 0.79 21.21 5.83
N PHE A 77 0.16 20.24 6.50
CA PHE A 77 -0.21 20.34 7.93
C PHE A 77 0.77 19.60 8.84
N LEU A 78 1.83 18.98 8.27
CA LEU A 78 2.83 18.22 9.01
C LEU A 78 4.09 19.05 9.25
N ASP A 79 4.81 18.74 10.31
CA ASP A 79 6.07 19.39 10.65
C ASP A 79 7.24 18.80 9.83
N GLU A 80 7.15 17.49 9.53
CA GLU A 80 8.18 16.76 8.81
C GLU A 80 7.55 15.63 8.00
N ILE A 81 8.20 15.23 6.90
CA ILE A 81 7.87 14.01 6.15
C ILE A 81 9.13 13.16 5.93
N SER A 82 9.00 11.86 6.07
CA SER A 82 10.11 10.93 5.86
C SER A 82 10.62 10.96 4.42
N PRO A 83 11.91 10.63 4.16
CA PRO A 83 12.47 10.63 2.81
C PRO A 83 11.66 9.78 1.81
N ALA A 84 11.19 8.60 2.22
CA ALA A 84 10.35 7.75 1.39
C ALA A 84 9.01 8.42 1.06
N ALA A 85 8.33 9.02 2.05
CA ALA A 85 7.07 9.74 1.83
C ALA A 85 7.26 10.97 0.92
N GLN A 86 8.41 11.62 1.00
CA GLN A 86 8.77 12.74 0.12
C GLN A 86 8.91 12.30 -1.35
N LEU A 87 9.61 11.18 -1.59
CA LEU A 87 9.75 10.60 -2.94
C LEU A 87 8.40 10.15 -3.52
N ILE A 88 7.55 9.54 -2.68
CA ILE A 88 6.21 9.10 -3.05
C ILE A 88 5.30 10.32 -3.29
N GLY A 89 5.51 11.44 -2.58
CA GLY A 89 4.62 12.59 -2.59
C GLY A 89 3.29 12.32 -1.88
N ALA A 90 3.23 11.33 -0.98
CA ALA A 90 2.01 10.96 -0.25
C ALA A 90 2.36 10.37 1.12
N VAL A 91 1.52 10.69 2.10
CA VAL A 91 1.58 10.21 3.49
C VAL A 91 0.36 9.34 3.78
N ASN A 92 0.56 8.10 4.22
CA ASN A 92 -0.51 7.24 4.70
C ASN A 92 -0.52 7.09 6.23
N THR A 93 0.54 7.55 6.91
CA THR A 93 0.71 7.41 8.36
C THR A 93 1.32 8.68 8.93
N VAL A 94 0.60 9.33 9.85
CA VAL A 94 1.10 10.44 10.65
C VAL A 94 1.46 9.93 12.04
N VAL A 95 2.64 10.28 12.53
CA VAL A 95 3.14 9.91 13.85
C VAL A 95 3.27 11.16 14.70
N ASN A 96 2.75 11.11 15.92
CA ASN A 96 2.89 12.19 16.90
C ASN A 96 4.05 11.87 17.86
N ARG A 97 5.10 12.68 17.81
CA ARG A 97 6.23 12.67 18.75
C ARG A 97 6.16 13.94 19.60
N ASP A 98 5.44 13.86 20.72
CA ASP A 98 5.30 14.96 21.67
C ASP A 98 4.84 16.28 21.04
N GLY A 99 3.87 16.20 20.13
CA GLY A 99 3.32 17.33 19.40
C GLY A 99 3.99 17.62 18.06
N HIS A 100 5.13 17.01 17.74
CA HIS A 100 5.77 17.08 16.44
C HIS A 100 5.20 15.98 15.52
N LEU A 101 4.57 16.35 14.41
CA LEU A 101 3.89 15.43 13.50
C LEU A 101 4.77 15.07 12.31
N ILE A 102 5.08 13.79 12.20
CA ILE A 102 5.93 13.25 11.14
C ILE A 102 5.09 12.39 10.20
N GLY A 103 5.13 12.71 8.90
CA GLY A 103 4.45 11.95 7.87
C GLY A 103 5.31 10.81 7.31
N HIS A 104 4.75 9.62 7.25
CA HIS A 104 5.37 8.43 6.68
C HIS A 104 4.47 7.82 5.59
N ASN A 105 5.06 6.94 4.78
CA ASN A 105 4.30 6.07 3.89
C ASN A 105 4.74 4.62 4.11
N THR A 106 3.80 3.79 4.58
CA THR A 106 4.03 2.38 4.89
C THR A 106 3.47 1.43 3.82
N ASP A 107 2.88 1.96 2.72
CA ASP A 107 2.23 1.12 1.70
C ASP A 107 3.25 0.24 0.96
N GLY A 108 4.36 0.82 0.49
CA GLY A 108 5.40 0.07 -0.22
C GLY A 108 6.09 -0.98 0.65
N PHE A 109 6.47 -0.60 1.88
CA PHE A 109 6.97 -1.55 2.88
C PHE A 109 5.98 -2.69 3.12
N GLY A 110 4.70 -2.35 3.34
CA GLY A 110 3.65 -3.34 3.60
C GLY A 110 3.44 -4.29 2.44
N PHE A 111 3.55 -3.80 1.21
CA PHE A 111 3.47 -4.65 0.01
C PHE A 111 4.59 -5.69 -0.02
N PHE A 112 5.86 -5.28 0.06
CA PHE A 112 6.97 -6.26 0.00
C PHE A 112 7.03 -7.17 1.22
N ALA A 113 6.70 -6.69 2.40
CA ALA A 113 6.59 -7.53 3.60
C ALA A 113 5.49 -8.60 3.49
N SER A 114 4.50 -8.41 2.62
CA SER A 114 3.46 -9.41 2.35
C SER A 114 3.90 -10.55 1.42
N LEU A 115 4.99 -10.34 0.67
CA LEU A 115 5.53 -11.31 -0.29
C LEU A 115 6.64 -12.12 0.39
N LYS A 116 6.26 -13.12 1.19
CA LYS A 116 7.12 -13.84 2.16
C LYS A 116 8.53 -14.20 1.67
N ASP A 117 8.65 -14.73 0.47
CA ASP A 117 9.91 -15.25 -0.07
C ASP A 117 10.46 -14.41 -1.23
N PHE A 118 9.88 -13.22 -1.47
CA PHE A 118 10.31 -12.33 -2.55
C PHE A 118 11.08 -11.11 -2.00
N SER A 119 12.24 -10.85 -2.60
CA SER A 119 13.00 -9.61 -2.37
C SER A 119 13.06 -8.79 -3.64
N PRO A 120 12.77 -7.47 -3.60
CA PRO A 120 12.92 -6.62 -4.78
C PRO A 120 14.40 -6.43 -5.21
N ARG A 121 15.36 -6.70 -4.33
CA ARG A 121 16.79 -6.54 -4.64
C ARG A 121 17.20 -7.37 -5.85
N ASP A 122 17.83 -6.73 -6.82
CA ASP A 122 18.29 -7.30 -8.10
C ASP A 122 17.18 -7.88 -8.98
N ALA A 123 15.90 -7.72 -8.59
CA ALA A 123 14.74 -8.24 -9.32
C ALA A 123 14.27 -7.27 -10.42
N HIS A 124 13.58 -7.85 -11.42
CA HIS A 124 12.84 -7.12 -12.44
C HIS A 124 11.34 -7.15 -12.11
N LEU A 125 10.74 -5.98 -11.86
CA LEU A 125 9.35 -5.80 -11.49
C LEU A 125 8.57 -5.13 -12.62
N MET A 126 7.39 -5.66 -12.93
CA MET A 126 6.41 -5.02 -13.82
C MET A 126 5.19 -4.58 -13.01
N ILE A 127 4.84 -3.31 -13.08
CA ILE A 127 3.76 -2.70 -12.29
C ILE A 127 2.70 -2.14 -13.22
N LEU A 128 1.46 -2.63 -13.09
CA LEU A 128 0.32 -2.09 -13.80
C LEU A 128 -0.30 -0.95 -12.99
N GLY A 129 -0.30 0.25 -13.57
CA GLY A 129 -0.84 1.46 -12.92
C GLY A 129 0.22 2.42 -12.38
N ALA A 130 -0.20 3.66 -12.15
CA ALA A 130 0.65 4.77 -11.65
C ALA A 130 -0.07 5.61 -10.58
N GLY A 131 -1.02 5.02 -9.86
CA GLY A 131 -1.70 5.65 -8.72
C GLY A 131 -0.85 5.67 -7.45
N GLY A 132 -1.41 6.16 -6.34
CA GLY A 132 -0.69 6.30 -5.07
C GLY A 132 -0.06 5.00 -4.55
N ALA A 133 -0.76 3.85 -4.65
CA ALA A 133 -0.22 2.56 -4.26
C ALA A 133 0.92 2.12 -5.20
N ALA A 134 0.75 2.29 -6.52
CA ALA A 134 1.82 2.01 -7.49
C ALA A 134 3.07 2.85 -7.20
N LYS A 135 2.92 4.16 -6.90
CA LYS A 135 4.05 5.03 -6.52
C LYS A 135 4.77 4.52 -5.28
N ALA A 136 4.02 4.09 -4.26
CA ALA A 136 4.62 3.55 -3.04
C ALA A 136 5.40 2.25 -3.30
N ILE A 137 4.83 1.33 -4.08
CA ILE A 137 5.47 0.06 -4.45
C ILE A 137 6.73 0.30 -5.29
N VAL A 138 6.64 1.11 -6.34
CA VAL A 138 7.77 1.46 -7.20
C VAL A 138 8.88 2.15 -6.41
N THR A 139 8.53 3.14 -5.58
CA THR A 139 9.52 3.83 -4.74
C THR A 139 10.22 2.88 -3.80
N GLN A 140 9.48 1.99 -3.13
CA GLN A 140 10.07 1.00 -2.24
C GLN A 140 10.97 0.02 -3.00
N ALA A 141 10.55 -0.46 -4.18
CA ALA A 141 11.37 -1.33 -5.02
C ALA A 141 12.71 -0.68 -5.39
N VAL A 142 12.70 0.60 -5.77
CA VAL A 142 13.92 1.38 -6.07
C VAL A 142 14.81 1.49 -4.84
N LEU A 143 14.24 1.84 -3.69
CA LEU A 143 14.98 1.99 -2.43
C LEU A 143 15.60 0.66 -1.95
N ASP A 144 14.92 -0.45 -2.19
CA ASP A 144 15.38 -1.80 -1.81
C ASP A 144 16.35 -2.41 -2.82
N GLY A 145 16.65 -1.70 -3.91
CA GLY A 145 17.68 -2.07 -4.89
C GLY A 145 17.19 -2.99 -6.01
N ALA A 146 15.97 -2.79 -6.49
CA ALA A 146 15.51 -3.44 -7.71
C ALA A 146 16.47 -3.19 -8.88
N LYS A 147 16.62 -4.19 -9.75
CA LYS A 147 17.43 -4.07 -10.97
C LYS A 147 16.71 -3.26 -12.05
N LYS A 148 15.43 -3.57 -12.23
CA LYS A 148 14.57 -2.92 -13.21
C LYS A 148 13.13 -2.82 -12.68
N VAL A 149 12.48 -1.68 -12.94
CA VAL A 149 11.05 -1.49 -12.67
C VAL A 149 10.40 -0.91 -13.92
N SER A 150 9.43 -1.62 -14.48
CA SER A 150 8.68 -1.21 -15.66
C SER A 150 7.22 -0.92 -15.28
N VAL A 151 6.82 0.32 -15.44
CA VAL A 151 5.46 0.78 -15.10
C VAL A 151 4.61 0.84 -16.36
N TYR A 152 3.54 0.07 -16.38
CA TYR A 152 2.60 0.00 -17.51
C TYR A 152 1.32 0.75 -17.19
N VAL A 153 0.93 1.65 -18.06
CA VAL A 153 -0.28 2.48 -17.93
C VAL A 153 -1.07 2.53 -19.23
N ARG A 154 -2.31 2.97 -19.17
CA ARG A 154 -3.08 3.25 -20.39
C ARG A 154 -2.39 4.35 -21.22
N PRO A 155 -2.42 4.28 -22.57
CA PRO A 155 -1.70 5.23 -23.43
C PRO A 155 -1.92 6.70 -23.07
N GLN A 156 -3.16 7.09 -22.80
CA GLN A 156 -3.53 8.45 -22.43
C GLN A 156 -3.01 8.91 -21.06
N SER A 157 -2.49 8.00 -20.26
CA SER A 157 -1.98 8.28 -18.91
C SER A 157 -0.44 8.31 -18.85
N LEU A 158 0.26 8.03 -19.95
CA LEU A 158 1.71 7.83 -19.95
C LEU A 158 2.48 9.08 -19.52
N ASP A 159 2.17 10.24 -20.11
CA ASP A 159 2.87 11.48 -19.79
C ASP A 159 2.60 11.93 -18.34
N LYS A 160 1.34 11.80 -17.91
CA LYS A 160 0.96 12.08 -16.51
C LYS A 160 1.69 11.15 -15.54
N ALA A 161 1.84 9.87 -15.88
CA ALA A 161 2.59 8.92 -15.07
C ALA A 161 4.05 9.34 -14.95
N LYS A 162 4.75 9.58 -16.06
CA LYS A 162 6.15 10.07 -16.07
C LYS A 162 6.32 11.32 -15.21
N GLU A 163 5.45 12.30 -15.36
CA GLU A 163 5.53 13.54 -14.57
C GLU A 163 5.33 13.26 -13.07
N SER A 164 4.38 12.37 -12.72
CA SER A 164 4.11 12.04 -11.32
C SER A 164 5.26 11.31 -10.62
N PHE A 165 6.16 10.68 -11.37
CA PHE A 165 7.35 9.98 -10.85
C PHE A 165 8.66 10.76 -11.08
N LYS A 166 8.59 12.02 -11.52
CA LYS A 166 9.77 12.81 -11.88
C LYS A 166 10.83 12.86 -10.78
N SER A 167 10.42 13.14 -9.54
CA SER A 167 11.35 13.19 -8.40
C SER A 167 12.05 11.86 -8.16
N LEU A 168 11.33 10.74 -8.34
CA LEU A 168 11.92 9.41 -8.22
C LEU A 168 12.85 9.10 -9.40
N LEU A 169 12.48 9.46 -10.63
CA LEU A 169 13.31 9.26 -11.81
C LEU A 169 14.68 9.97 -11.70
N GLU A 170 14.71 11.16 -11.11
CA GLU A 170 15.94 11.93 -10.89
C GLU A 170 16.88 11.28 -9.85
N GLN A 171 16.38 10.40 -9.00
CA GLN A 171 17.11 9.78 -7.89
C GLN A 171 17.22 8.26 -8.03
N ALA A 172 16.55 7.66 -9.01
CA ALA A 172 16.55 6.20 -9.18
C ALA A 172 17.95 5.68 -9.55
N THR A 173 18.37 4.64 -8.84
CA THR A 173 19.63 3.93 -9.11
C THR A 173 19.44 2.68 -9.98
N CYS A 174 18.19 2.33 -10.31
CA CYS A 174 17.81 1.21 -11.17
C CYS A 174 17.25 1.70 -12.52
N HIS A 175 17.02 0.77 -13.44
CA HIS A 175 16.29 1.06 -14.67
C HIS A 175 14.79 1.23 -14.38
N LEU A 176 14.31 2.47 -14.32
CA LEU A 176 12.89 2.80 -14.14
C LEU A 176 12.31 3.29 -15.47
N GLU A 177 11.39 2.54 -16.03
CA GLU A 177 10.81 2.76 -17.35
C GLU A 177 9.28 2.86 -17.29
N PHE A 178 8.69 3.58 -18.25
CA PHE A 178 7.24 3.78 -18.35
C PHE A 178 6.76 3.45 -19.75
N HIS A 179 5.79 2.55 -19.85
CA HIS A 179 5.25 2.03 -21.09
C HIS A 179 3.73 2.20 -21.17
N ALA A 180 3.25 2.41 -22.39
CA ALA A 180 1.83 2.32 -22.65
C ALA A 180 1.41 0.85 -22.84
N LEU A 181 0.35 0.41 -22.18
CA LEU A 181 -0.18 -0.95 -22.29
C LEU A 181 -1.01 -1.11 -23.59
N ASN A 182 -0.40 -0.87 -24.74
CA ASN A 182 -0.95 -1.05 -26.08
C ASN A 182 0.00 -1.79 -27.01
N ASP A 183 1.28 -1.90 -26.66
CA ASP A 183 2.25 -2.80 -27.28
C ASP A 183 2.27 -4.12 -26.52
N LEU A 184 1.35 -5.01 -26.89
CA LEU A 184 1.16 -6.29 -26.20
C LEU A 184 2.27 -7.29 -26.51
N GLU A 185 2.93 -7.17 -27.65
CA GLU A 185 4.06 -8.02 -28.02
C GLU A 185 5.27 -7.69 -27.12
N TYR A 186 5.60 -6.40 -27.01
CA TYR A 186 6.65 -5.95 -26.11
C TYR A 186 6.35 -6.27 -24.64
N PHE A 187 5.10 -6.05 -24.20
CA PHE A 187 4.66 -6.43 -22.84
C PHE A 187 4.89 -7.91 -22.57
N GLN A 188 4.51 -8.81 -23.52
CA GLN A 188 4.66 -10.26 -23.35
C GLN A 188 6.15 -10.69 -23.37
N GLU A 189 6.98 -10.05 -24.19
CA GLU A 189 8.43 -10.30 -24.23
C GLU A 189 9.08 -9.91 -22.90
N GLU A 190 8.77 -8.71 -22.40
CA GLU A 190 9.31 -8.22 -21.12
C GLU A 190 8.83 -9.06 -19.93
N LEU A 191 7.55 -9.46 -19.94
CA LEU A 191 6.98 -10.35 -18.93
C LEU A 191 7.75 -11.68 -18.83
N GLY A 192 8.29 -12.16 -19.94
CA GLY A 192 9.13 -13.35 -19.99
C GLY A 192 10.44 -13.26 -19.19
N GLN A 193 10.82 -12.04 -18.78
CA GLN A 193 12.05 -11.75 -18.03
C GLN A 193 11.77 -11.19 -16.62
N ALA A 194 10.49 -11.00 -16.27
CA ALA A 194 10.09 -10.41 -15.00
C ALA A 194 10.06 -11.46 -13.87
N ASP A 195 10.42 -11.02 -12.67
CA ASP A 195 10.33 -11.81 -11.44
C ASP A 195 8.99 -11.58 -10.72
N LEU A 196 8.41 -10.38 -10.88
CA LEU A 196 7.15 -9.98 -10.24
C LEU A 196 6.30 -9.14 -11.20
N LEU A 197 5.02 -9.50 -11.32
CA LEU A 197 4.00 -8.67 -11.97
C LEU A 197 2.94 -8.25 -10.96
N VAL A 198 2.70 -6.94 -10.84
CA VAL A 198 1.76 -6.37 -9.87
C VAL A 198 0.62 -5.64 -10.55
N ASN A 199 -0.61 -5.99 -10.24
CA ASN A 199 -1.75 -5.12 -10.50
C ASN A 199 -1.88 -4.08 -9.36
N ALA A 200 -1.49 -2.86 -9.64
CA ALA A 200 -1.65 -1.71 -8.74
C ALA A 200 -2.73 -0.72 -9.24
N THR A 201 -3.70 -1.23 -10.00
CA THR A 201 -4.89 -0.50 -10.45
C THR A 201 -6.14 -0.95 -9.68
N SER A 202 -7.27 -0.31 -9.95
CA SER A 202 -8.59 -0.76 -9.47
C SER A 202 -9.28 -1.75 -10.43
N VAL A 203 -8.63 -2.14 -11.54
CA VAL A 203 -9.21 -3.08 -12.52
C VAL A 203 -9.23 -4.48 -11.90
N GLY A 204 -10.42 -5.06 -11.80
CA GLY A 204 -10.67 -6.34 -11.14
C GLY A 204 -11.43 -6.22 -9.81
N MET A 205 -11.62 -4.99 -9.26
CA MET A 205 -12.48 -4.77 -8.09
C MET A 205 -13.95 -5.09 -8.34
N ASP A 206 -14.37 -5.07 -9.60
CA ASP A 206 -15.72 -5.47 -10.07
C ASP A 206 -15.91 -7.00 -10.11
N GLY A 207 -14.83 -7.78 -9.92
CA GLY A 207 -14.82 -9.23 -10.00
C GLY A 207 -14.87 -9.80 -11.44
N GLU A 208 -14.82 -8.94 -12.46
CA GLU A 208 -14.99 -9.34 -13.88
C GLU A 208 -13.86 -8.84 -14.78
N SER A 209 -13.38 -7.61 -14.56
CA SER A 209 -12.39 -6.97 -15.43
C SER A 209 -10.98 -7.50 -15.22
N LEU A 210 -10.19 -7.54 -16.32
CA LEU A 210 -8.77 -7.92 -16.32
C LEU A 210 -7.91 -6.70 -16.66
N PRO A 211 -6.79 -6.49 -15.95
CA PRO A 211 -5.86 -5.40 -16.25
C PRO A 211 -4.95 -5.68 -17.45
N ILE A 212 -4.93 -6.92 -17.94
CA ILE A 212 -4.11 -7.41 -19.06
C ILE A 212 -4.96 -8.29 -19.99
N PRO A 213 -4.53 -8.61 -21.21
CA PRO A 213 -5.22 -9.53 -22.10
C PRO A 213 -5.44 -10.93 -21.51
N THR A 214 -6.57 -11.54 -21.83
CA THR A 214 -6.96 -12.89 -21.34
C THR A 214 -6.05 -14.02 -21.83
N ASP A 215 -5.34 -13.81 -22.94
CA ASP A 215 -4.42 -14.76 -23.58
C ASP A 215 -2.96 -14.56 -23.16
N THR A 216 -2.68 -13.63 -22.22
CA THR A 216 -1.35 -13.42 -21.64
C THR A 216 -0.77 -14.72 -21.10
N LYS A 217 0.50 -15.02 -21.47
CA LYS A 217 1.24 -16.18 -21.00
C LYS A 217 2.22 -15.79 -19.90
N PHE A 218 2.04 -16.35 -18.73
CA PHE A 218 2.95 -16.12 -17.61
C PHE A 218 4.15 -17.09 -17.69
N PRO A 219 5.40 -16.58 -17.53
CA PRO A 219 6.57 -17.43 -17.45
C PRO A 219 6.61 -18.22 -16.13
N LYS A 220 7.26 -19.37 -16.14
CA LYS A 220 7.50 -20.15 -14.93
C LYS A 220 8.41 -19.37 -13.98
N GLY A 221 8.08 -19.37 -12.70
CA GLY A 221 8.84 -18.67 -11.67
C GLY A 221 8.43 -17.21 -11.45
N LEU A 222 7.53 -16.67 -12.28
CA LEU A 222 6.94 -15.36 -12.03
C LEU A 222 6.09 -15.40 -10.76
N LEU A 223 6.20 -14.39 -9.92
CA LEU A 223 5.22 -14.09 -8.87
C LEU A 223 4.21 -13.07 -9.41
N VAL A 224 2.93 -13.32 -9.20
CA VAL A 224 1.86 -12.37 -9.54
C VAL A 224 1.22 -11.83 -8.27
N ALA A 225 1.08 -10.52 -8.16
CA ALA A 225 0.46 -9.87 -7.02
C ALA A 225 -0.64 -8.89 -7.45
N ASP A 226 -1.70 -8.83 -6.67
CA ASP A 226 -2.77 -7.84 -6.84
C ASP A 226 -2.94 -7.07 -5.54
N ILE A 227 -2.99 -5.73 -5.58
CA ILE A 227 -3.25 -4.92 -4.38
C ILE A 227 -4.73 -4.96 -3.95
N ILE A 228 -5.60 -5.48 -4.80
CA ILE A 228 -7.01 -5.67 -4.50
C ILE A 228 -7.15 -6.79 -3.48
N TYR A 229 -7.91 -6.53 -2.41
CA TYR A 229 -8.20 -7.50 -1.37
C TYR A 229 -9.70 -7.93 -1.35
N GLN A 230 -10.54 -7.19 -2.09
CA GLN A 230 -11.95 -7.53 -2.25
C GLN A 230 -12.38 -7.23 -3.70
N PRO A 231 -12.76 -8.28 -4.47
CA PRO A 231 -12.90 -9.68 -4.06
C PRO A 231 -11.56 -10.32 -3.67
N PHE A 232 -11.62 -11.40 -2.87
CA PHE A 232 -10.42 -12.13 -2.42
C PHE A 232 -9.63 -12.75 -3.59
N GLU A 233 -10.33 -13.24 -4.60
CA GLU A 233 -9.76 -13.71 -5.86
C GLU A 233 -10.26 -12.85 -7.00
N THR A 234 -9.36 -12.04 -7.56
CA THR A 234 -9.65 -11.25 -8.76
C THR A 234 -9.50 -12.09 -10.02
N PRO A 235 -10.12 -11.71 -11.15
CA PRO A 235 -9.90 -12.37 -12.44
C PRO A 235 -8.42 -12.46 -12.84
N PHE A 236 -7.62 -11.48 -12.42
CA PHE A 236 -6.17 -11.46 -12.67
C PHE A 236 -5.44 -12.57 -11.90
N LEU A 237 -5.73 -12.75 -10.61
CA LEU A 237 -5.14 -13.83 -9.80
C LEU A 237 -5.63 -15.20 -10.28
N ALA A 238 -6.91 -15.33 -10.62
CA ALA A 238 -7.48 -16.56 -11.16
C ALA A 238 -6.81 -16.96 -12.49
N LEU A 239 -6.50 -15.99 -13.38
CA LEU A 239 -5.80 -16.23 -14.63
C LEU A 239 -4.37 -16.77 -14.39
N ALA A 240 -3.65 -16.19 -13.41
CA ALA A 240 -2.31 -16.64 -13.02
C ALA A 240 -2.34 -18.07 -12.44
N ARG A 241 -3.21 -18.34 -11.48
CA ARG A 241 -3.37 -19.66 -10.85
C ARG A 241 -3.76 -20.75 -11.84
N LYS A 242 -4.62 -20.42 -12.81
CA LYS A 242 -5.01 -21.36 -13.90
C LYS A 242 -3.79 -21.81 -14.72
N GLN A 243 -2.75 -20.99 -14.81
CA GLN A 243 -1.50 -21.31 -15.50
C GLN A 243 -0.43 -21.88 -14.55
N GLY A 244 -0.77 -22.18 -13.28
CA GLY A 244 0.15 -22.75 -12.29
C GLY A 244 1.14 -21.74 -11.71
N ILE A 245 0.84 -20.45 -11.77
CA ILE A 245 1.68 -19.36 -11.27
C ILE A 245 1.24 -19.00 -9.86
N GLU A 246 2.22 -18.75 -8.99
CA GLU A 246 1.98 -18.25 -7.64
C GLU A 246 1.34 -16.84 -7.69
N ALA A 247 0.27 -16.66 -6.93
CA ALA A 247 -0.51 -15.43 -6.97
C ALA A 247 -0.97 -15.00 -5.57
N VAL A 248 -0.70 -13.74 -5.23
CA VAL A 248 -0.91 -13.14 -3.91
C VAL A 248 -1.89 -11.97 -4.01
N ASN A 249 -2.87 -11.89 -3.11
CA ASN A 249 -3.84 -10.79 -3.04
C ASN A 249 -3.40 -9.66 -2.10
N GLY A 250 -4.18 -8.56 -2.08
CA GLY A 250 -3.85 -7.34 -1.34
C GLY A 250 -4.04 -7.38 0.19
N ILE A 251 -4.58 -8.46 0.76
CA ILE A 251 -4.80 -8.53 2.23
C ILE A 251 -3.49 -8.46 2.99
N GLY A 252 -2.45 -9.15 2.48
CA GLY A 252 -1.12 -9.11 3.08
C GLY A 252 -0.57 -7.67 3.12
N MET A 253 -0.66 -6.93 2.02
CA MET A 253 -0.27 -5.52 1.99
C MET A 253 -1.04 -4.68 3.01
N LEU A 254 -2.35 -4.88 3.12
CA LEU A 254 -3.20 -4.18 4.08
C LEU A 254 -2.78 -4.45 5.53
N LEU A 255 -2.44 -5.69 5.88
CA LEU A 255 -1.97 -6.06 7.21
C LEU A 255 -0.58 -5.49 7.50
N HIS A 256 0.36 -5.66 6.59
CA HIS A 256 1.75 -5.27 6.83
C HIS A 256 1.97 -3.74 6.80
N GLN A 257 1.19 -2.97 6.01
CA GLN A 257 1.23 -1.50 6.11
C GLN A 257 0.71 -1.02 7.48
N ALA A 258 -0.31 -1.70 8.02
CA ALA A 258 -0.80 -1.42 9.37
C ALA A 258 0.24 -1.81 10.44
N ALA A 259 0.97 -2.91 10.25
CA ALA A 259 2.08 -3.30 11.13
C ALA A 259 3.20 -2.25 11.13
N GLY A 260 3.54 -1.69 9.96
CA GLY A 260 4.49 -0.59 9.86
C GLY A 260 4.04 0.66 10.64
N ALA A 261 2.79 1.07 10.47
CA ALA A 261 2.19 2.19 11.21
C ALA A 261 2.17 1.93 12.73
N PHE A 262 1.75 0.74 13.14
CA PHE A 262 1.70 0.33 14.55
C PHE A 262 3.09 0.39 15.22
N LYS A 263 4.12 -0.11 14.54
CA LYS A 263 5.50 -0.04 15.02
C LYS A 263 6.00 1.39 15.15
N LEU A 264 5.68 2.25 14.18
CA LEU A 264 6.00 3.67 14.24
C LEU A 264 5.35 4.37 15.44
N TRP A 265 4.11 4.03 15.79
CA TRP A 265 3.38 4.64 16.91
C TRP A 265 3.82 4.13 18.27
N THR A 266 4.06 2.83 18.39
CA THR A 266 4.19 2.15 19.68
C THR A 266 5.60 1.67 20.00
N GLY A 267 6.46 1.56 18.98
CA GLY A 267 7.76 0.91 19.08
C GLY A 267 7.70 -0.63 19.14
N LYS A 268 6.49 -1.23 19.18
CA LYS A 268 6.28 -2.68 19.26
C LYS A 268 5.95 -3.27 17.90
N ASP A 269 6.36 -4.51 17.68
CA ASP A 269 5.96 -5.26 16.50
C ASP A 269 4.50 -5.74 16.62
N MET A 270 3.75 -5.62 15.53
CA MET A 270 2.41 -6.17 15.44
C MET A 270 2.48 -7.70 15.27
N PRO A 271 1.70 -8.50 16.00
CA PRO A 271 1.67 -9.95 15.85
C PRO A 271 0.88 -10.36 14.59
N THR A 272 1.49 -10.14 13.42
CA THR A 272 0.85 -10.27 12.10
C THR A 272 0.32 -11.66 11.83
N ASP A 273 1.01 -12.73 12.23
CA ASP A 273 0.55 -14.12 12.01
C ASP A 273 -0.76 -14.41 12.75
N ALA A 274 -0.87 -13.96 14.00
CA ALA A 274 -2.08 -14.15 14.78
C ALA A 274 -3.27 -13.34 14.23
N ILE A 275 -3.02 -12.11 13.76
CA ILE A 275 -4.04 -11.25 13.15
C ILE A 275 -4.43 -11.77 11.77
N TRP A 276 -3.49 -12.32 11.01
CA TRP A 276 -3.76 -12.98 9.73
C TRP A 276 -4.79 -14.11 9.88
N GLN A 277 -4.60 -15.00 10.88
CA GLN A 277 -5.54 -16.07 11.16
C GLN A 277 -6.96 -15.55 11.49
N GLU A 278 -7.06 -14.43 12.21
CA GLU A 278 -8.34 -13.79 12.50
C GLU A 278 -8.99 -13.20 11.24
N LEU A 279 -8.20 -12.59 10.35
CA LEU A 279 -8.67 -12.06 9.05
C LEU A 279 -9.15 -13.20 8.14
N GLU A 280 -8.42 -14.31 8.04
CA GLU A 280 -8.85 -15.47 7.26
C GLU A 280 -10.23 -15.98 7.70
N ASN A 281 -10.49 -16.01 8.99
CA ASN A 281 -11.81 -16.41 9.50
C ASN A 281 -12.94 -15.45 9.09
N ILE A 282 -12.66 -14.14 8.98
CA ILE A 282 -13.63 -13.13 8.54
C ILE A 282 -13.95 -13.27 7.05
N TYR A 283 -12.95 -13.54 6.22
CA TYR A 283 -13.12 -13.62 4.76
C TYR A 283 -13.58 -14.98 4.25
N ASN A 284 -13.44 -16.06 5.07
CA ASN A 284 -13.88 -17.41 4.74
C ASN A 284 -15.26 -17.75 5.34
N SER A 285 -15.84 -16.85 6.13
CA SER A 285 -17.19 -16.98 6.71
C SER A 285 -18.25 -16.28 5.83
#